data_66ed8765f960e96b6b8337b89f8db3be
#
_entry.id   66ed8765f960e96b6b8337b89f8db3be
#
_cell.length_a   1.000
_cell.length_b   1.000
_cell.length_c   1.000
_cell.angle_alpha   90.00
_cell.angle_beta   90.00
_cell.angle_gamma   90.00
#
_symmetry.space_group_name_H-M   'P 1'
#
loop_
_entity.id
_entity.type
_entity.pdbx_description
1 polymer ?
#
loop_
_entity_poly.entity_id
_entity_poly.type
_entity_poly.pdbx_seq_one_letter_code
_entity_poly.pdbx_strand_id
1 'polypeptide(L)'
;MKKSLLALVASVMVLGSGVADAKTLKFQISSKSGDWAHNYLTENWKQLEVVTEGSLKMDVLPTKAVVPHRETIDAVANGILDGDMNAIAYFAGRDPAFAIMGDLIA
;
A
#
# COMPACT_ATOMS: atom_id res chain seq x y z
N MET A 1 56.07 9.18 -7.81
CA MET A 1 55.21 8.12 -8.27
C MET A 1 54.37 7.46 -7.16
N LYS A 2 54.55 7.71 -5.88
CA LYS A 2 53.77 7.10 -4.77
C LYS A 2 52.57 7.92 -4.31
N LYS A 3 52.36 9.13 -4.84
CA LYS A 3 51.23 10.02 -4.44
C LYS A 3 50.00 9.93 -5.35
N SER A 4 50.14 9.37 -6.53
CA SER A 4 49.03 9.27 -7.51
C SER A 4 48.17 8.02 -7.35
N LEU A 5 48.62 7.02 -6.59
CA LEU A 5 47.88 5.77 -6.36
C LEU A 5 46.82 5.89 -5.25
N LEU A 6 47.00 6.83 -4.31
CA LEU A 6 46.04 7.05 -3.22
C LEU A 6 44.78 7.83 -3.66
N ALA A 7 44.87 8.59 -4.71
CA ALA A 7 43.73 9.39 -5.22
C ALA A 7 42.72 8.54 -6.02
N LEU A 8 43.12 7.37 -6.54
CA LEU A 8 42.26 6.52 -7.35
C LEU A 8 41.39 5.57 -6.50
N VAL A 9 41.77 5.31 -5.25
CA VAL A 9 41.01 4.41 -4.35
C VAL A 9 39.85 5.14 -3.67
N ALA A 10 39.91 6.46 -3.53
CA ALA A 10 38.86 7.25 -2.90
C ALA A 10 37.64 7.51 -3.80
N SER A 11 37.74 7.32 -5.12
CA SER A 11 36.68 7.62 -6.07
C SER A 11 35.68 6.48 -6.34
N VAL A 12 35.90 5.29 -5.77
CA VAL A 12 35.08 4.09 -6.04
C VAL A 12 34.02 3.84 -4.97
N MET A 13 34.03 4.58 -3.83
CA MET A 13 33.10 4.32 -2.72
C MET A 13 31.79 5.12 -2.74
N VAL A 14 31.46 5.84 -3.81
CA VAL A 14 30.26 6.72 -3.85
C VAL A 14 29.12 6.19 -4.72
N LEU A 15 29.25 5.03 -5.35
CA LEU A 15 28.24 4.51 -6.28
C LEU A 15 27.38 3.37 -5.72
N GLY A 16 27.22 3.27 -4.41
CA GLY A 16 26.44 2.23 -3.75
C GLY A 16 25.15 2.70 -3.07
N SER A 17 24.65 3.90 -3.38
CA SER A 17 23.29 4.26 -2.96
C SER A 17 22.30 3.54 -3.87
N GLY A 18 22.06 2.26 -3.61
CA GLY A 18 20.95 1.54 -4.22
C GLY A 18 19.69 2.35 -3.98
N VAL A 19 19.14 2.93 -5.03
CA VAL A 19 17.79 3.48 -5.01
C VAL A 19 16.89 2.29 -4.70
N ALA A 20 16.40 2.21 -3.47
CA ALA A 20 15.41 1.19 -3.10
C ALA A 20 14.23 1.39 -4.06
N ASP A 21 13.93 0.37 -4.87
CA ASP A 21 12.79 0.42 -5.77
C ASP A 21 11.53 0.74 -4.96
N ALA A 22 10.84 1.81 -5.33
CA ALA A 22 9.64 2.24 -4.66
C ALA A 22 8.57 1.15 -4.78
N LYS A 23 8.14 0.60 -3.65
CA LYS A 23 7.06 -0.39 -3.62
C LYS A 23 5.71 0.32 -3.62
N THR A 24 4.87 0.05 -4.62
CA THR A 24 3.49 0.52 -4.64
C THR A 24 2.57 -0.58 -4.11
N LEU A 25 1.84 -0.30 -3.03
CA LEU A 25 0.84 -1.18 -2.44
C LEU A 25 -0.54 -0.84 -3.00
N LYS A 26 -1.27 -1.84 -3.49
CA LYS A 26 -2.61 -1.71 -4.05
C LYS A 26 -3.64 -2.04 -2.98
N PHE A 27 -4.41 -1.05 -2.57
CA PHE A 27 -5.51 -1.19 -1.62
C PHE A 27 -6.83 -0.86 -2.29
N GLN A 28 -7.76 -1.81 -2.32
CA GLN A 28 -9.12 -1.55 -2.79
C GLN A 28 -10.04 -1.27 -1.59
N ILE A 29 -10.84 -0.22 -1.72
CA ILE A 29 -11.78 0.21 -0.69
C ILE A 29 -13.23 0.00 -1.13
N SER A 30 -14.18 0.05 -0.20
CA SER A 30 -15.62 -0.10 -0.51
C SER A 30 -16.27 1.16 -1.07
N SER A 31 -15.59 2.30 -1.02
CA SER A 31 -16.10 3.59 -1.50
C SER A 31 -15.87 3.78 -3.00
N LYS A 32 -16.74 4.59 -3.64
CA LYS A 32 -16.58 4.96 -5.05
C LYS A 32 -15.48 6.00 -5.22
N SER A 33 -14.97 6.10 -6.43
CA SER A 33 -14.05 7.18 -6.80
C SER A 33 -14.70 8.54 -6.57
N GLY A 34 -13.98 9.44 -5.90
CA GLY A 34 -14.47 10.78 -5.57
C GLY A 34 -15.32 10.89 -4.29
N ASP A 35 -15.73 9.78 -3.68
CA ASP A 35 -16.37 9.82 -2.35
C ASP A 35 -15.39 10.37 -1.30
N TRP A 36 -15.93 10.93 -0.22
CA TRP A 36 -15.11 11.53 0.84
C TRP A 36 -14.06 10.55 1.39
N ALA A 37 -14.43 9.28 1.59
CA ALA A 37 -13.51 8.27 2.13
C ALA A 37 -12.37 7.95 1.15
N HIS A 38 -12.66 7.86 -0.16
CA HIS A 38 -11.65 7.68 -1.20
C HIS A 38 -10.68 8.87 -1.22
N ASN A 39 -11.21 10.08 -1.24
CA ASN A 39 -10.39 11.30 -1.26
C ASN A 39 -9.57 11.43 0.02
N TYR A 40 -10.18 11.20 1.19
CA TYR A 40 -9.52 11.26 2.48
C TYR A 40 -8.33 10.29 2.57
N LEU A 41 -8.53 9.04 2.18
CA LEU A 41 -7.46 8.03 2.20
C LEU A 41 -6.37 8.35 1.19
N THR A 42 -6.73 8.76 -0.02
CA THR A 42 -5.77 9.13 -1.07
C THR A 42 -4.87 10.28 -0.59
N GLU A 43 -5.44 11.31 0.03
CA GLU A 43 -4.67 12.44 0.53
C GLU A 43 -3.80 12.08 1.75
N ASN A 44 -4.36 11.35 2.71
CA ASN A 44 -3.61 11.02 3.92
C ASN A 44 -2.49 10.00 3.65
N TRP A 45 -2.68 9.07 2.73
CA TRP A 45 -1.65 8.07 2.43
C TRP A 45 -0.50 8.63 1.59
N LYS A 46 -0.64 9.80 0.99
CA LYS A 46 0.51 10.54 0.43
C LYS A 46 1.56 10.87 1.50
N GLN A 47 1.17 11.02 2.76
CA GLN A 47 2.11 11.23 3.85
C GLN A 47 3.03 10.02 4.06
N LEU A 48 2.56 8.80 3.76
CA LEU A 48 3.40 7.60 3.81
C LEU A 48 4.56 7.68 2.82
N GLU A 49 4.32 8.19 1.62
CA GLU A 49 5.37 8.43 0.63
C GLU A 49 6.41 9.43 1.15
N VAL A 50 5.96 10.48 1.84
CA VAL A 50 6.86 11.48 2.42
C VAL A 50 7.71 10.89 3.55
N VAL A 51 7.10 10.20 4.53
CA VAL A 51 7.83 9.65 5.68
C VAL A 51 8.73 8.47 5.34
N THR A 52 8.47 7.80 4.21
CA THR A 52 9.30 6.71 3.70
C THR A 52 10.27 7.16 2.61
N GLU A 53 10.43 8.48 2.42
CA GLU A 53 11.30 9.06 1.39
C GLU A 53 11.06 8.47 -0.02
N GLY A 54 9.79 8.22 -0.33
CA GLY A 54 9.35 7.67 -1.62
C GLY A 54 9.52 6.15 -1.79
N SER A 55 10.04 5.43 -0.79
CA SER A 55 10.24 3.98 -0.88
C SER A 55 8.93 3.20 -0.80
N LEU A 56 7.86 3.78 -0.25
CA LEU A 56 6.55 3.16 -0.15
C LEU A 56 5.45 4.10 -0.64
N LYS A 57 4.63 3.61 -1.56
CA LYS A 57 3.46 4.32 -2.11
C LYS A 57 2.21 3.50 -1.89
N MET A 58 1.07 4.18 -1.75
CA MET A 58 -0.24 3.54 -1.63
C MET A 58 -1.09 3.93 -2.82
N ASP A 59 -1.59 2.93 -3.53
CA ASP A 59 -2.58 3.09 -4.59
C ASP A 59 -3.96 2.76 -4.03
N VAL A 60 -4.78 3.79 -3.83
CA VAL A 60 -6.14 3.67 -3.28
C VAL A 60 -7.11 3.44 -4.42
N LEU A 61 -7.52 2.21 -4.60
CA LEU A 61 -8.42 1.79 -5.65
C LEU A 61 -9.88 1.84 -5.17
N PRO A 62 -10.77 2.47 -5.93
CA PRO A 62 -12.18 2.53 -5.57
C PRO A 62 -12.83 1.15 -5.66
N THR A 63 -14.05 1.03 -5.13
CA THR A 63 -14.82 -0.21 -5.17
C THR A 63 -14.95 -0.74 -6.61
N LYS A 64 -14.78 -2.05 -6.77
CA LYS A 64 -14.86 -2.78 -8.05
C LYS A 64 -13.76 -2.39 -9.07
N ALA A 65 -12.71 -1.71 -8.68
CA ALA A 65 -11.62 -1.36 -9.59
C ALA A 65 -10.82 -2.60 -10.04
N VAL A 66 -10.65 -3.59 -9.16
CA VAL A 66 -9.94 -4.85 -9.45
C VAL A 66 -10.89 -6.03 -9.35
N VAL A 67 -11.59 -6.16 -8.21
CA VAL A 67 -12.54 -7.24 -7.95
C VAL A 67 -13.83 -6.68 -7.32
N PRO A 68 -14.97 -7.41 -7.38
CA PRO A 68 -16.15 -7.08 -6.59
C PRO A 68 -15.79 -6.94 -5.11
N HIS A 69 -16.40 -5.98 -4.39
CA HIS A 69 -15.99 -5.64 -3.02
C HIS A 69 -16.09 -6.82 -2.02
N ARG A 70 -16.92 -7.83 -2.28
CA ARG A 70 -17.02 -9.03 -1.45
C ARG A 70 -15.96 -10.10 -1.74
N GLU A 71 -15.15 -9.89 -2.77
CA GLU A 71 -14.07 -10.79 -3.18
C GLU A 71 -12.69 -10.24 -2.80
N THR A 72 -12.62 -9.07 -2.19
CA THR A 72 -11.34 -8.41 -1.83
C THR A 72 -10.50 -9.24 -0.87
N ILE A 73 -11.11 -9.95 0.09
CA ILE A 73 -10.38 -10.86 0.99
C ILE A 73 -9.63 -11.94 0.21
N ASP A 74 -10.30 -12.55 -0.79
CA ASP A 74 -9.67 -13.58 -1.63
C ASP A 74 -8.58 -12.97 -2.52
N ALA A 75 -8.83 -11.77 -3.04
CA ALA A 75 -7.85 -11.06 -3.84
C ALA A 75 -6.57 -10.73 -3.02
N VAL A 76 -6.71 -10.35 -1.75
CA VAL A 76 -5.57 -10.17 -0.85
C VAL A 76 -4.88 -11.49 -0.55
N ALA A 77 -5.64 -12.54 -0.22
CA ALA A 77 -5.09 -13.86 0.07
C ALA A 77 -4.31 -14.45 -1.12
N ASN A 78 -4.72 -14.13 -2.34
CA ASN A 78 -4.07 -14.57 -3.58
C ASN A 78 -3.00 -13.59 -4.11
N GLY A 79 -2.71 -12.50 -3.40
CA GLY A 79 -1.69 -11.52 -3.80
C GLY A 79 -2.07 -10.64 -4.99
N ILE A 80 -3.34 -10.57 -5.37
CA ILE A 80 -3.86 -9.67 -6.42
C ILE A 80 -3.94 -8.23 -5.90
N LEU A 81 -4.30 -8.09 -4.63
CA LEU A 81 -4.26 -6.85 -3.86
C LEU A 81 -3.27 -7.02 -2.71
N ASP A 82 -2.65 -5.93 -2.27
CA ASP A 82 -1.81 -5.91 -1.07
C ASP A 82 -2.65 -5.72 0.20
N GLY A 83 -3.86 -5.18 0.07
CA GLY A 83 -4.79 -5.02 1.18
C GLY A 83 -6.16 -4.54 0.73
N ASP A 84 -7.11 -4.54 1.67
CA ASP A 84 -8.41 -3.94 1.47
C ASP A 84 -8.85 -3.11 2.68
N MET A 85 -9.78 -2.21 2.45
CA MET A 85 -10.46 -1.45 3.49
C MET A 85 -11.95 -1.53 3.26
N ASN A 86 -12.57 -2.49 3.93
CA ASN A 86 -13.99 -2.79 3.89
C ASN A 86 -14.57 -2.89 5.30
N ALA A 87 -15.87 -2.65 5.44
CA ALA A 87 -16.56 -3.04 6.66
C ALA A 87 -16.61 -4.58 6.73
N ILE A 88 -16.08 -5.15 7.81
CA ILE A 88 -15.96 -6.60 7.97
C ILE A 88 -17.32 -7.31 7.90
N ALA A 89 -18.41 -6.62 8.28
CA ALA A 89 -19.78 -7.13 8.18
C ALA A 89 -20.21 -7.49 6.75
N TYR A 90 -19.58 -6.94 5.71
CA TYR A 90 -19.86 -7.34 4.32
C TYR A 90 -19.52 -8.81 4.05
N PHE A 91 -18.70 -9.41 4.88
CA PHE A 91 -18.26 -10.80 4.76
C PHE A 91 -19.03 -11.76 5.68
N ALA A 92 -20.10 -11.30 6.35
CA ALA A 92 -20.95 -12.12 7.23
C ALA A 92 -21.55 -13.36 6.53
N GLY A 93 -21.69 -13.34 5.22
CA GLY A 93 -22.12 -14.50 4.43
C GLY A 93 -21.07 -15.62 4.34
N ARG A 94 -19.80 -15.34 4.69
CA ARG A 94 -18.73 -16.36 4.76
C ARG A 94 -18.64 -16.97 6.15
N ASP A 95 -18.72 -16.13 7.18
CA ASP A 95 -18.71 -16.53 8.58
C ASP A 95 -19.56 -15.54 9.39
N PRO A 96 -20.59 -15.99 10.15
CA PRO A 96 -21.39 -15.12 10.99
C PRO A 96 -20.59 -14.31 12.02
N ALA A 97 -19.41 -14.77 12.41
CA ALA A 97 -18.53 -14.04 13.32
C ALA A 97 -18.15 -12.65 12.76
N PHE A 98 -18.07 -12.48 11.46
CA PHE A 98 -17.76 -11.18 10.83
C PHE A 98 -18.85 -10.13 11.06
N ALA A 99 -20.13 -10.55 11.19
CA ALA A 99 -21.19 -9.62 11.55
C ALA A 99 -20.99 -9.10 12.99
N ILE A 100 -20.72 -10.01 13.92
CA ILE A 100 -20.50 -9.65 15.33
C ILE A 100 -19.27 -8.75 15.49
N MET A 101 -18.18 -9.07 14.81
CA MET A 101 -16.96 -8.25 14.86
C MET A 101 -17.17 -6.85 14.29
N GLY A 102 -18.02 -6.71 13.28
CA GLY A 102 -18.37 -5.41 12.69
C GLY A 102 -19.15 -4.52 13.64
N ASP A 103 -20.03 -5.11 14.45
CA ASP A 103 -20.90 -4.38 15.39
C ASP A 103 -20.19 -4.01 16.70
N LEU A 104 -19.11 -4.70 17.06
CA LEU A 104 -18.36 -4.42 18.31
C LEU A 104 -17.52 -3.13 18.27
N ILE A 105 -17.35 -2.52 17.09
CA ILE A 105 -16.51 -1.34 16.87
C ILE A 105 -17.36 -0.10 16.54
N ALA A 106 -18.67 -0.24 16.49
CA ALA A 106 -19.60 0.85 16.18
C ALA A 106 -19.98 1.67 17.42
#